data_944288f4dac43a6ac7b60e2095b4ec14
#
_entry.id   944288f4dac43a6ac7b60e2095b4ec14
#
_cell.length_a   1.000
_cell.length_b   1.000
_cell.length_c   1.000
_cell.angle_alpha   90.00
_cell.angle_beta   90.00
_cell.angle_gamma   90.00
#
_symmetry.space_group_name_H-M   'P 1'
#
loop_
_entity.id
_entity.type
_entity.pdbx_description
1 polymer ?
#
loop_
_entity_poly.entity_id
_entity_poly.type
_entity_poly.pdbx_seq_one_letter_code
_entity_poly.pdbx_strand_id
1 'polypeptide(L)'
;MKLFKARAPMRIGFFGGGTDVSPYAEEHGGKVLNCTINLYVRCMLRPSNEPGITISSLDLQEVSRRVGGREWDGRLSLPQAVLDALPDLHLGAGAALARPGYRITMFSDAPPGSGLGSSSALVVSMLRLLYAVAAQSYDPHQLAELAYRIERVDLGIPGGRQDQYAAVFGGMCVYHFGAGRVIVEPVLTDPTALLELESCLIIGYIGDRQLLTRHLMDDQVKRLVKGDTLRYHDETKAFVDESTRLLREHRIADFGRLLHDAWEVKKAFSPHIAPPIVDEVYELARSHGAWGGKITGAGGGGFMVFACPFERRLEIERALSQAGVVVRPFSFVPSGVQAWAVEEPSGE
;
A
#
# COMPACT_ATOMS: atom_id res chain seq x y z
N MET A 1 20.21 -16.66 -20.19
CA MET A 1 18.93 -17.15 -19.60
C MET A 1 17.99 -15.96 -19.40
N LYS A 2 16.69 -16.07 -19.73
CA LYS A 2 15.76 -14.95 -19.59
C LYS A 2 15.18 -14.92 -18.18
N LEU A 3 15.34 -13.80 -17.50
CA LEU A 3 14.76 -13.51 -16.19
C LEU A 3 13.65 -12.49 -16.35
N PHE A 4 12.63 -12.60 -15.53
CA PHE A 4 11.56 -11.60 -15.44
C PHE A 4 11.59 -10.94 -14.08
N LYS A 5 11.42 -9.64 -14.06
CA LYS A 5 11.37 -8.84 -12.83
C LYS A 5 10.14 -7.95 -12.85
N ALA A 6 9.60 -7.70 -11.68
CA ALA A 6 8.54 -6.72 -11.47
C ALA A 6 8.77 -5.95 -10.17
N ARG A 7 8.23 -4.74 -10.12
CA ARG A 7 8.14 -3.95 -8.89
C ARG A 7 6.82 -3.21 -8.85
N ALA A 8 6.24 -3.10 -7.68
CA ALA A 8 5.08 -2.26 -7.42
C ALA A 8 5.39 -1.26 -6.30
N PRO A 9 5.05 0.03 -6.45
CA PRO A 9 5.30 1.03 -5.43
C PRO A 9 4.34 0.87 -4.26
N MET A 10 4.79 1.25 -3.08
CA MET A 10 3.95 1.48 -1.91
C MET A 10 3.36 2.90 -1.96
N ARG A 11 2.42 3.20 -1.06
CA ARG A 11 1.72 4.48 -1.04
C ARG A 11 1.64 5.10 0.35
N ILE A 12 1.61 6.42 0.41
CA ILE A 12 1.17 7.19 1.57
C ILE A 12 -0.30 7.54 1.37
N GLY A 13 -1.18 7.11 2.29
CA GLY A 13 -2.59 7.52 2.31
C GLY A 13 -2.76 8.82 3.10
N PHE A 14 -3.11 9.90 2.40
CA PHE A 14 -3.27 11.21 3.02
C PHE A 14 -4.66 11.40 3.60
N PHE A 15 -5.70 11.31 2.78
CA PHE A 15 -7.08 11.59 3.19
C PHE A 15 -8.04 10.52 2.69
N GLY A 16 -9.20 10.42 3.31
CA GLY A 16 -10.27 9.53 2.88
C GLY A 16 -10.14 8.08 3.31
N GLY A 17 -9.01 7.68 3.92
CA GLY A 17 -8.78 6.29 4.29
C GLY A 17 -9.81 5.71 5.25
N GLY A 18 -10.42 4.58 4.87
CA GLY A 18 -11.55 3.92 5.53
C GLY A 18 -12.87 4.09 4.78
N THR A 19 -12.99 5.09 3.89
CA THR A 19 -14.19 5.25 3.04
C THR A 19 -14.18 4.32 1.82
N ASP A 20 -13.05 3.65 1.57
CA ASP A 20 -12.86 2.62 0.54
C ASP A 20 -13.23 1.21 1.01
N VAL A 21 -13.76 1.08 2.23
CA VAL A 21 -14.11 -0.20 2.87
C VAL A 21 -15.62 -0.43 2.79
N SER A 22 -16.03 -1.67 2.52
CA SER A 22 -17.43 -2.10 2.55
C SER A 22 -17.98 -2.05 4.00
N PRO A 23 -19.25 -1.65 4.22
CA PRO A 23 -20.27 -1.28 3.21
C PRO A 23 -20.24 0.19 2.79
N TYR A 24 -19.43 1.05 3.43
CA TYR A 24 -19.46 2.48 3.19
C TYR A 24 -19.20 2.86 1.73
N ALA A 25 -18.24 2.20 1.10
CA ALA A 25 -17.87 2.47 -0.28
C ALA A 25 -19.05 2.28 -1.25
N GLU A 26 -19.83 1.23 -1.05
CA GLU A 26 -20.96 0.87 -1.90
C GLU A 26 -22.21 1.73 -1.62
N GLU A 27 -22.49 2.03 -0.35
CA GLU A 27 -23.72 2.71 0.08
C GLU A 27 -23.61 4.24 0.02
N HIS A 28 -22.42 4.80 0.31
CA HIS A 28 -22.21 6.24 0.44
C HIS A 28 -21.20 6.81 -0.58
N GLY A 29 -20.56 5.94 -1.35
CA GLY A 29 -19.45 6.33 -2.24
C GLY A 29 -18.22 6.76 -1.46
N GLY A 30 -17.13 6.00 -1.59
CA GLY A 30 -15.86 6.32 -0.94
C GLY A 30 -14.99 7.26 -1.77
N LYS A 31 -14.08 7.98 -1.12
CA LYS A 31 -13.11 8.83 -1.79
C LYS A 31 -11.80 8.84 -1.00
N VAL A 32 -10.67 8.57 -1.67
CA VAL A 32 -9.34 8.53 -1.04
C VAL A 32 -8.32 9.29 -1.87
N LEU A 33 -7.51 10.12 -1.23
CA LEU A 33 -6.29 10.71 -1.80
C LEU A 33 -5.08 9.97 -1.27
N ASN A 34 -4.28 9.42 -2.17
CA ASN A 34 -2.96 8.88 -1.83
C ASN A 34 -1.92 9.21 -2.91
N CYS A 35 -0.65 8.99 -2.57
CA CYS A 35 0.46 9.10 -3.50
C CYS A 35 1.42 7.94 -3.35
N THR A 36 1.89 7.40 -4.46
CA THR A 36 2.90 6.36 -4.45
C THR A 36 4.29 6.92 -4.21
N ILE A 37 5.13 6.11 -3.56
CA ILE A 37 6.48 6.47 -3.15
C ILE A 37 7.52 5.45 -3.64
N ASN A 38 8.79 5.82 -3.62
CA ASN A 38 9.91 4.99 -4.07
C ASN A 38 10.31 3.85 -3.11
N LEU A 39 9.38 3.43 -2.25
CA LEU A 39 9.46 2.16 -1.53
C LEU A 39 8.65 1.12 -2.31
N TYR A 40 9.26 -0.04 -2.56
CA TYR A 40 8.70 -1.02 -3.48
C TYR A 40 8.62 -2.42 -2.86
N VAL A 41 7.68 -3.20 -3.37
CA VAL A 41 7.80 -4.66 -3.37
C VAL A 41 8.35 -5.10 -4.72
N ARG A 42 9.34 -5.98 -4.71
CA ARG A 42 10.02 -6.49 -5.89
C ARG A 42 9.88 -8.00 -5.97
N CYS A 43 9.61 -8.47 -7.18
CA CYS A 43 9.53 -9.88 -7.50
C CYS A 43 10.43 -10.20 -8.70
N MET A 44 11.07 -11.36 -8.67
CA MET A 44 11.88 -11.90 -9.75
C MET A 44 11.50 -13.36 -10.00
N LEU A 45 11.30 -13.73 -11.24
CA LEU A 45 11.08 -15.11 -11.67
C LEU A 45 12.24 -15.55 -12.55
N ARG A 46 12.80 -16.71 -12.24
CA ARG A 46 13.81 -17.37 -13.06
C ARG A 46 13.52 -18.87 -13.23
N PRO A 47 13.90 -19.48 -14.37
CA PRO A 47 13.88 -20.93 -14.50
C PRO A 47 14.73 -21.61 -13.42
N SER A 48 14.34 -22.84 -13.06
CA SER A 48 15.04 -23.69 -12.10
C SER A 48 15.17 -25.11 -12.64
N ASN A 49 16.28 -25.75 -12.33
CA ASN A 49 16.47 -27.18 -12.65
C ASN A 49 15.69 -28.09 -11.70
N GLU A 50 15.23 -27.57 -10.57
CA GLU A 50 14.36 -28.29 -9.65
C GLU A 50 12.93 -28.22 -10.17
N PRO A 51 12.22 -29.38 -10.23
CA PRO A 51 10.82 -29.38 -10.71
C PRO A 51 9.90 -28.64 -9.74
N GLY A 52 8.86 -28.00 -10.32
CA GLY A 52 7.84 -27.29 -9.56
C GLY A 52 8.14 -25.80 -9.36
N ILE A 53 7.47 -25.20 -8.40
CA ILE A 53 7.55 -23.77 -8.09
C ILE A 53 8.11 -23.60 -6.69
N THR A 54 9.13 -22.78 -6.57
CA THR A 54 9.69 -22.33 -5.28
C THR A 54 9.49 -20.85 -5.14
N ILE A 55 8.88 -20.41 -4.04
CA ILE A 55 8.73 -19.01 -3.66
C ILE A 55 9.66 -18.73 -2.49
N SER A 56 10.44 -17.65 -2.56
CA SER A 56 11.36 -17.22 -1.48
C SER A 56 11.11 -15.76 -1.16
N SER A 57 10.82 -15.44 0.10
CA SER A 57 10.81 -14.08 0.63
C SER A 57 12.13 -13.82 1.33
N LEU A 58 12.88 -12.81 0.85
CA LEU A 58 14.19 -12.50 1.40
C LEU A 58 14.10 -11.73 2.72
N ASP A 59 13.09 -10.89 2.84
CA ASP A 59 12.81 -10.07 4.02
C ASP A 59 12.22 -10.87 5.18
N LEU A 60 11.38 -11.88 4.88
CA LEU A 60 10.81 -12.79 5.88
C LEU A 60 11.69 -14.01 6.15
N GLN A 61 12.70 -14.27 5.32
CA GLN A 61 13.54 -15.48 5.36
C GLN A 61 12.69 -16.77 5.29
N GLU A 62 11.59 -16.72 4.55
CA GLU A 62 10.66 -17.84 4.35
C GLU A 62 10.71 -18.38 2.93
N VAL A 63 10.47 -19.70 2.81
CA VAL A 63 10.39 -20.39 1.54
C VAL A 63 9.14 -21.26 1.52
N SER A 64 8.44 -21.29 0.37
CA SER A 64 7.34 -22.19 0.09
C SER A 64 7.57 -22.92 -1.22
N ARG A 65 7.18 -24.19 -1.28
CA ARG A 65 7.34 -25.05 -2.48
C ARG A 65 6.04 -25.75 -2.84
N ARG A 66 5.87 -25.97 -4.16
CA ARG A 66 4.84 -26.86 -4.72
C ARG A 66 5.38 -27.65 -5.89
N VAL A 67 5.25 -28.97 -5.82
CA VAL A 67 5.71 -29.92 -6.86
C VAL A 67 4.55 -30.83 -7.27
N GLY A 68 4.27 -30.92 -8.58
CA GLY A 68 3.38 -31.92 -9.15
C GLY A 68 1.93 -31.86 -8.65
N GLY A 69 1.36 -30.67 -8.44
CA GLY A 69 -0.03 -30.50 -7.99
C GLY A 69 -0.29 -30.80 -6.52
N ARG A 70 0.76 -31.00 -5.72
CA ARG A 70 0.65 -31.15 -4.26
C ARG A 70 0.30 -29.81 -3.61
N GLU A 71 -0.11 -29.85 -2.33
CA GLU A 71 -0.30 -28.65 -1.51
C GLU A 71 1.03 -27.91 -1.33
N TRP A 72 0.93 -26.61 -1.05
CA TRP A 72 2.07 -25.80 -0.70
C TRP A 72 2.70 -26.26 0.62
N ASP A 73 4.02 -26.39 0.65
CA ASP A 73 4.77 -26.38 1.90
C ASP A 73 5.16 -24.93 2.25
N GLY A 74 5.09 -24.55 3.50
CA GLY A 74 5.45 -23.21 3.96
C GLY A 74 4.29 -22.25 4.13
N ARG A 75 4.61 -21.02 4.58
CA ARG A 75 3.64 -20.06 5.16
C ARG A 75 3.37 -18.81 4.32
N LEU A 76 3.88 -18.71 3.11
CA LEU A 76 3.74 -17.54 2.23
C LEU A 76 2.36 -17.51 1.56
N SER A 77 1.30 -17.28 2.34
CA SER A 77 -0.10 -17.41 1.88
C SER A 77 -0.47 -16.45 0.73
N LEU A 78 -0.03 -15.18 0.79
CA LEU A 78 -0.32 -14.20 -0.27
C LEU A 78 0.25 -14.62 -1.64
N PRO A 79 1.56 -14.90 -1.80
CA PRO A 79 2.09 -15.33 -3.08
C PRO A 79 1.58 -16.70 -3.51
N GLN A 80 1.25 -17.59 -2.58
CA GLN A 80 0.58 -18.88 -2.89
C GLN A 80 -0.78 -18.64 -3.54
N ALA A 81 -1.63 -17.78 -2.95
CA ALA A 81 -2.95 -17.45 -3.50
C ALA A 81 -2.87 -16.82 -4.89
N VAL A 82 -1.87 -15.98 -5.16
CA VAL A 82 -1.64 -15.43 -6.52
C VAL A 82 -1.38 -16.55 -7.52
N LEU A 83 -0.56 -17.55 -7.15
CA LEU A 83 -0.25 -18.68 -8.03
C LEU A 83 -1.41 -19.69 -8.13
N ASP A 84 -2.24 -19.80 -7.12
CA ASP A 84 -3.44 -20.64 -7.14
C ASP A 84 -4.55 -20.05 -8.02
N ALA A 85 -4.58 -18.72 -8.17
CA ALA A 85 -5.47 -18.02 -9.09
C ALA A 85 -5.04 -18.09 -10.57
N LEU A 86 -3.87 -18.64 -10.90
CA LEU A 86 -3.37 -18.75 -12.28
C LEU A 86 -4.32 -19.43 -13.28
N PRO A 87 -5.03 -20.54 -12.95
CA PRO A 87 -5.98 -21.14 -13.86
C PRO A 87 -7.09 -20.19 -14.30
N ASP A 88 -7.58 -19.35 -13.40
CA ASP A 88 -8.64 -18.36 -13.65
C ASP A 88 -8.18 -17.21 -14.56
N LEU A 89 -6.86 -16.98 -14.63
CA LEU A 89 -6.26 -15.88 -15.39
C LEU A 89 -6.16 -16.15 -16.88
N HIS A 90 -6.39 -17.39 -17.35
CA HIS A 90 -6.23 -17.83 -18.73
C HIS A 90 -4.90 -17.39 -19.39
N LEU A 91 -3.87 -17.13 -18.57
CA LEU A 91 -2.58 -16.61 -19.03
C LEU A 91 -1.76 -17.60 -19.87
N GLY A 92 -2.22 -18.82 -20.04
CA GLY A 92 -1.37 -19.85 -20.68
C GLY A 92 -0.04 -20.10 -19.92
N ALA A 93 0.25 -19.27 -18.95
CA ALA A 93 1.49 -19.30 -18.16
C ALA A 93 1.59 -20.53 -17.23
N GLY A 94 0.46 -21.18 -16.93
CA GLY A 94 0.45 -22.38 -16.08
C GLY A 94 1.32 -23.49 -16.64
N ALA A 95 1.26 -23.74 -17.95
CA ALA A 95 2.13 -24.72 -18.62
C ALA A 95 3.56 -24.23 -18.71
N ALA A 96 3.80 -22.93 -18.92
CA ALA A 96 5.13 -22.34 -18.95
C ALA A 96 5.81 -22.36 -17.57
N LEU A 97 5.02 -22.18 -16.49
CA LEU A 97 5.50 -22.23 -15.10
C LEU A 97 5.69 -23.68 -14.58
N ALA A 98 5.31 -24.70 -15.35
CA ALA A 98 5.42 -26.09 -14.94
C ALA A 98 6.71 -26.79 -15.40
N ARG A 99 7.51 -26.21 -16.29
CA ARG A 99 8.65 -26.90 -16.91
C ARG A 99 9.84 -25.98 -17.20
N PRO A 100 11.06 -26.30 -16.76
CA PRO A 100 11.42 -27.42 -15.87
C PRO A 100 10.99 -27.19 -14.44
N GLY A 101 10.92 -25.95 -14.00
CA GLY A 101 10.51 -25.41 -12.72
C GLY A 101 10.87 -23.94 -12.66
N TYR A 102 10.36 -23.24 -11.66
CA TYR A 102 10.62 -21.80 -11.49
C TYR A 102 10.86 -21.45 -10.03
N ARG A 103 11.75 -20.47 -9.84
CA ARG A 103 11.93 -19.84 -8.55
C ARG A 103 11.46 -18.39 -8.63
N ILE A 104 10.53 -18.04 -7.75
CA ILE A 104 10.09 -16.66 -7.54
C ILE A 104 10.77 -16.17 -6.27
N THR A 105 11.55 -15.10 -6.39
CA THR A 105 12.20 -14.43 -5.26
C THR A 105 11.58 -13.08 -5.10
N MET A 106 11.21 -12.70 -3.89
CA MET A 106 10.60 -11.43 -3.59
C MET A 106 11.18 -10.78 -2.35
N PHE A 107 11.08 -9.45 -2.29
CA PHE A 107 11.43 -8.70 -1.10
C PHE A 107 10.71 -7.36 -1.05
N SER A 108 10.52 -6.83 0.16
CA SER A 108 9.80 -5.60 0.43
C SER A 108 10.71 -4.57 1.11
N ASP A 109 10.64 -3.29 0.68
CA ASP A 109 11.39 -2.19 1.31
C ASP A 109 10.81 -1.79 2.69
N ALA A 110 9.59 -2.24 3.01
CA ALA A 110 8.96 -1.99 4.30
C ALA A 110 8.39 -3.30 4.87
N PRO A 111 8.36 -3.46 6.20
CA PRO A 111 7.87 -4.68 6.82
C PRO A 111 6.38 -4.92 6.55
N PRO A 112 5.91 -6.18 6.62
CA PRO A 112 4.49 -6.49 6.57
C PRO A 112 3.72 -5.71 7.64
N GLY A 113 2.51 -5.27 7.31
CA GLY A 113 1.71 -4.50 8.26
C GLY A 113 2.16 -3.05 8.47
N SER A 114 3.14 -2.58 7.72
CA SER A 114 3.70 -1.22 7.82
C SER A 114 2.69 -0.09 7.61
N GLY A 115 1.54 -0.36 6.99
CA GLY A 115 0.55 0.66 6.67
C GLY A 115 0.78 1.39 5.33
N LEU A 116 1.82 1.00 4.58
CA LEU A 116 2.16 1.58 3.26
C LEU A 116 1.57 0.79 2.08
N GLY A 117 0.69 -0.19 2.31
CA GLY A 117 0.11 -1.02 1.25
C GLY A 117 1.04 -2.11 0.72
N SER A 118 2.03 -2.56 1.51
CA SER A 118 3.04 -3.54 1.08
C SER A 118 2.44 -4.88 0.65
N SER A 119 1.40 -5.39 1.32
CA SER A 119 0.77 -6.67 0.94
C SER A 119 0.09 -6.58 -0.43
N SER A 120 -0.66 -5.52 -0.68
CA SER A 120 -1.30 -5.29 -1.98
C SER A 120 -0.27 -5.04 -3.09
N ALA A 121 0.81 -4.30 -2.79
CA ALA A 121 1.92 -4.12 -3.72
C ALA A 121 2.60 -5.46 -4.07
N LEU A 122 2.68 -6.41 -3.12
CA LEU A 122 3.17 -7.76 -3.38
C LEU A 122 2.28 -8.49 -4.40
N VAL A 123 0.97 -8.54 -4.14
CA VAL A 123 0.01 -9.21 -5.03
C VAL A 123 0.06 -8.60 -6.44
N VAL A 124 0.03 -7.27 -6.54
CA VAL A 124 0.10 -6.53 -7.81
C VAL A 124 1.43 -6.77 -8.53
N SER A 125 2.57 -6.76 -7.82
CA SER A 125 3.89 -7.03 -8.41
C SER A 125 3.97 -8.45 -8.98
N MET A 126 3.46 -9.44 -8.26
CA MET A 126 3.44 -10.84 -8.71
C MET A 126 2.51 -11.03 -9.92
N LEU A 127 1.30 -10.50 -9.88
CA LEU A 127 0.38 -10.56 -11.03
C LEU A 127 1.02 -9.95 -12.28
N ARG A 128 1.61 -8.75 -12.15
CA ARG A 128 2.28 -8.10 -13.27
C ARG A 128 3.48 -8.88 -13.80
N LEU A 129 4.22 -9.56 -12.91
CA LEU A 129 5.30 -10.47 -13.27
C LEU A 129 4.77 -11.63 -14.12
N LEU A 130 3.66 -12.24 -13.73
CA LEU A 130 3.04 -13.37 -14.44
C LEU A 130 2.52 -12.95 -15.82
N TYR A 131 1.88 -11.77 -15.95
CA TYR A 131 1.52 -11.22 -17.25
C TYR A 131 2.72 -10.99 -18.16
N ALA A 132 3.86 -10.56 -17.60
CA ALA A 132 5.09 -10.38 -18.37
C ALA A 132 5.69 -11.71 -18.84
N VAL A 133 5.67 -12.74 -17.98
CA VAL A 133 6.09 -14.10 -18.32
C VAL A 133 5.23 -14.69 -19.44
N ALA A 134 3.93 -14.47 -19.41
CA ALA A 134 2.97 -14.90 -20.41
C ALA A 134 3.02 -14.07 -21.71
N ALA A 135 3.79 -12.98 -21.74
CA ALA A 135 3.81 -12.01 -22.84
C ALA A 135 2.42 -11.46 -23.17
N GLN A 136 1.57 -11.28 -22.16
CA GLN A 136 0.21 -10.78 -22.32
C GLN A 136 0.07 -9.33 -21.83
N SER A 137 -0.81 -8.58 -22.50
CA SER A 137 -1.27 -7.28 -22.04
C SER A 137 -2.24 -7.44 -20.86
N TYR A 138 -2.43 -6.38 -20.10
CA TYR A 138 -3.39 -6.32 -19.00
C TYR A 138 -4.16 -5.01 -19.04
N ASP A 139 -5.38 -5.05 -18.55
CA ASP A 139 -6.14 -3.85 -18.23
C ASP A 139 -5.82 -3.44 -16.78
N PRO A 140 -5.43 -2.18 -16.51
CA PRO A 140 -5.06 -1.74 -15.16
C PRO A 140 -6.20 -1.91 -14.13
N HIS A 141 -7.45 -1.63 -14.50
CA HIS A 141 -8.58 -1.80 -13.59
C HIS A 141 -8.83 -3.28 -13.27
N GLN A 142 -8.77 -4.14 -14.29
CA GLN A 142 -8.92 -5.60 -14.09
C GLN A 142 -7.79 -6.16 -13.21
N LEU A 143 -6.55 -5.66 -13.39
CA LEU A 143 -5.42 -6.07 -12.56
C LEU A 143 -5.62 -5.67 -11.10
N ALA A 144 -6.10 -4.45 -10.84
CA ALA A 144 -6.38 -3.96 -9.49
C ALA A 144 -7.52 -4.73 -8.83
N GLU A 145 -8.62 -4.99 -9.54
CA GLU A 145 -9.76 -5.76 -9.03
C GLU A 145 -9.38 -7.23 -8.78
N LEU A 146 -8.56 -7.82 -9.64
CA LEU A 146 -8.06 -9.17 -9.41
C LEU A 146 -7.17 -9.23 -8.14
N ALA A 147 -6.28 -8.26 -7.96
CA ALA A 147 -5.47 -8.17 -6.75
C ALA A 147 -6.34 -7.99 -5.50
N TYR A 148 -7.39 -7.18 -5.59
CA TYR A 148 -8.38 -7.02 -4.52
C TYR A 148 -9.11 -8.33 -4.22
N ARG A 149 -9.62 -9.04 -5.25
CA ARG A 149 -10.30 -10.34 -5.10
C ARG A 149 -9.40 -11.34 -4.37
N ILE A 150 -8.17 -11.55 -4.83
CA ILE A 150 -7.23 -12.49 -4.21
C ILE A 150 -7.00 -12.16 -2.73
N GLU A 151 -6.73 -10.88 -2.42
CA GLU A 151 -6.38 -10.46 -1.07
C GLU A 151 -7.59 -10.40 -0.13
N ARG A 152 -8.70 -9.81 -0.58
CA ARG A 152 -9.85 -9.50 0.28
C ARG A 152 -10.94 -10.59 0.26
N VAL A 153 -11.15 -11.23 -0.87
CA VAL A 153 -12.22 -12.24 -1.02
C VAL A 153 -11.65 -13.63 -0.80
N ASP A 154 -10.64 -14.03 -1.57
CA ASP A 154 -10.15 -15.41 -1.55
C ASP A 154 -9.38 -15.72 -0.25
N LEU A 155 -8.54 -14.80 0.22
CA LEU A 155 -7.82 -14.93 1.50
C LEU A 155 -8.56 -14.34 2.71
N GLY A 156 -9.61 -13.57 2.50
CA GLY A 156 -10.38 -12.94 3.57
C GLY A 156 -9.58 -11.99 4.44
N ILE A 157 -8.56 -11.31 3.88
CA ILE A 157 -7.79 -10.28 4.59
C ILE A 157 -8.60 -8.99 4.58
N PRO A 158 -9.03 -8.44 5.73
CA PRO A 158 -9.88 -7.26 5.75
C PRO A 158 -9.15 -6.00 5.26
N GLY A 159 -9.86 -5.15 4.52
CA GLY A 159 -9.34 -3.87 3.99
C GLY A 159 -10.15 -3.36 2.81
N GLY A 160 -9.83 -2.16 2.38
CA GLY A 160 -10.42 -1.52 1.20
C GLY A 160 -9.65 -1.80 -0.09
N ARG A 161 -10.01 -1.04 -1.14
CA ARG A 161 -9.47 -1.19 -2.50
C ARG A 161 -8.31 -0.24 -2.82
N GLN A 162 -8.06 0.77 -2.00
CA GLN A 162 -7.11 1.85 -2.33
C GLN A 162 -5.69 1.35 -2.61
N ASP A 163 -5.24 0.30 -1.92
CA ASP A 163 -3.85 -0.15 -1.96
C ASP A 163 -3.51 -0.84 -3.29
N GLN A 164 -4.41 -1.69 -3.77
CA GLN A 164 -4.27 -2.37 -5.06
C GLN A 164 -4.29 -1.36 -6.21
N TYR A 165 -5.22 -0.41 -6.16
CA TYR A 165 -5.33 0.64 -7.17
C TYR A 165 -4.11 1.55 -7.17
N ALA A 166 -3.63 1.99 -5.99
CA ALA A 166 -2.41 2.80 -5.90
C ALA A 166 -1.20 2.07 -6.48
N ALA A 167 -1.01 0.79 -6.13
CA ALA A 167 0.11 0.00 -6.64
C ALA A 167 0.07 -0.21 -8.16
N VAL A 168 -1.14 -0.30 -8.75
CA VAL A 168 -1.31 -0.46 -10.21
C VAL A 168 -1.11 0.84 -10.97
N PHE A 169 -1.76 1.93 -10.55
CA PHE A 169 -1.81 3.18 -11.30
C PHE A 169 -0.63 4.10 -11.01
N GLY A 170 -0.20 4.19 -9.75
CA GLY A 170 0.89 5.09 -9.32
C GLY A 170 0.49 6.56 -9.29
N GLY A 171 1.43 7.40 -8.87
CA GLY A 171 1.27 8.85 -8.80
C GLY A 171 0.41 9.32 -7.63
N MET A 172 0.08 10.60 -7.64
CA MET A 172 -0.89 11.19 -6.72
C MET A 172 -2.26 11.16 -7.36
N CYS A 173 -3.18 10.37 -6.78
CA CYS A 173 -4.51 10.17 -7.34
C CYS A 173 -5.59 10.28 -6.27
N VAL A 174 -6.75 10.78 -6.69
CA VAL A 174 -8.02 10.61 -5.99
C VAL A 174 -8.69 9.35 -6.56
N TYR A 175 -9.07 8.46 -5.69
CA TYR A 175 -9.82 7.25 -6.02
C TYR A 175 -11.25 7.42 -5.53
N HIS A 176 -12.21 7.25 -6.44
CA HIS A 176 -13.64 7.28 -6.11
C HIS A 176 -14.15 5.84 -6.14
N PHE A 177 -14.67 5.40 -5.00
CA PHE A 177 -15.23 4.06 -4.82
C PHE A 177 -16.74 4.13 -4.76
N GLY A 178 -17.42 3.24 -5.47
CA GLY A 178 -18.87 3.16 -5.50
C GLY A 178 -19.34 1.79 -5.96
N ALA A 179 -20.65 1.63 -6.10
CA ALA A 179 -21.23 0.38 -6.56
C ALA A 179 -20.73 0.02 -7.97
N GLY A 180 -19.88 -0.98 -8.07
CA GLY A 180 -19.47 -1.63 -9.31
C GLY A 180 -18.34 -0.97 -10.10
N ARG A 181 -17.82 0.22 -9.72
CA ARG A 181 -16.73 0.87 -10.45
C ARG A 181 -15.86 1.75 -9.54
N VAL A 182 -14.54 1.65 -9.75
CA VAL A 182 -13.57 2.59 -9.18
C VAL A 182 -13.14 3.57 -10.28
N ILE A 183 -13.17 4.87 -9.97
CA ILE A 183 -12.65 5.91 -10.86
C ILE A 183 -11.30 6.36 -10.29
N VAL A 184 -10.28 6.39 -11.13
CA VAL A 184 -8.95 6.88 -10.78
C VAL A 184 -8.77 8.26 -11.41
N GLU A 185 -8.65 9.27 -10.58
CA GLU A 185 -8.48 10.67 -11.00
C GLU A 185 -7.07 11.15 -10.61
N PRO A 186 -6.12 11.28 -11.56
CA PRO A 186 -4.82 11.88 -11.27
C PRO A 186 -5.00 13.32 -10.78
N VAL A 187 -4.31 13.68 -9.70
CA VAL A 187 -4.33 15.06 -9.20
C VAL A 187 -3.51 15.93 -10.14
N LEU A 188 -4.23 16.72 -10.94
CA LEU A 188 -3.62 17.71 -11.82
C LEU A 188 -3.24 18.94 -10.99
N THR A 189 -1.95 19.10 -10.75
CA THR A 189 -1.37 20.26 -10.07
C THR A 189 -0.02 20.58 -10.70
N ASP A 190 0.51 21.76 -10.39
CA ASP A 190 1.86 22.13 -10.78
C ASP A 190 2.87 21.13 -10.17
N PRO A 191 3.83 20.61 -10.95
CA PRO A 191 4.89 19.75 -10.41
C PRO A 191 5.63 20.35 -9.21
N THR A 192 5.77 21.68 -9.14
CA THR A 192 6.42 22.36 -8.00
C THR A 192 5.61 22.19 -6.71
N ALA A 193 4.29 22.13 -6.75
CA ALA A 193 3.46 21.87 -5.57
C ALA A 193 3.72 20.48 -4.98
N LEU A 194 3.97 19.47 -5.82
CA LEU A 194 4.30 18.12 -5.35
C LEU A 194 5.71 18.06 -4.78
N LEU A 195 6.68 18.74 -5.38
CA LEU A 195 8.04 18.84 -4.86
C LEU A 195 8.08 19.58 -3.52
N GLU A 196 7.31 20.66 -3.39
CA GLU A 196 7.18 21.40 -2.14
C GLU A 196 6.53 20.54 -1.07
N LEU A 197 5.42 19.83 -1.40
CA LEU A 197 4.81 18.91 -0.46
C LEU A 197 5.80 17.82 -0.02
N GLU A 198 6.52 17.19 -0.95
CA GLU A 198 7.51 16.15 -0.64
C GLU A 198 8.59 16.67 0.31
N SER A 199 9.08 17.91 0.08
CA SER A 199 10.10 18.52 0.92
C SER A 199 9.62 18.80 2.35
N CYS A 200 8.32 19.03 2.54
CA CYS A 200 7.68 19.30 3.81
C CYS A 200 7.17 18.02 4.53
N LEU A 201 7.40 16.83 3.98
CA LEU A 201 6.92 15.58 4.57
C LEU A 201 8.04 14.72 5.16
N ILE A 202 7.75 14.09 6.29
CA ILE A 202 8.58 13.07 6.94
C ILE A 202 7.75 11.81 7.07
N ILE A 203 8.33 10.63 6.82
CA ILE A 203 7.73 9.35 7.21
C ILE A 203 8.63 8.63 8.21
N GLY A 204 7.99 8.08 9.24
CA GLY A 204 8.68 7.36 10.30
C GLY A 204 7.95 6.09 10.67
N TYR A 205 8.68 4.99 10.81
CA TYR A 205 8.16 3.73 11.31
C TYR A 205 8.24 3.71 12.84
N ILE A 206 7.09 3.58 13.47
CA ILE A 206 6.95 3.66 14.94
C ILE A 206 6.92 2.28 15.62
N GLY A 207 7.07 1.21 14.84
CA GLY A 207 7.03 -0.17 15.32
C GLY A 207 5.81 -0.94 14.83
N ASP A 208 5.83 -2.25 15.14
CA ASP A 208 4.75 -3.16 14.76
C ASP A 208 3.47 -2.83 15.51
N ARG A 209 2.34 -3.17 14.88
CA ARG A 209 1.03 -3.01 15.49
C ARG A 209 0.88 -3.96 16.68
N GLN A 210 0.38 -3.45 17.80
CA GLN A 210 0.06 -4.26 18.97
C GLN A 210 -1.13 -5.20 18.70
N LEU A 211 -2.09 -4.76 17.87
CA LEU A 211 -3.21 -5.57 17.41
C LEU A 211 -3.01 -6.01 15.97
N LEU A 212 -3.39 -7.25 15.67
CA LEU A 212 -3.45 -7.72 14.29
C LEU A 212 -4.36 -6.80 13.46
N THR A 213 -3.94 -6.46 12.26
CA THR A 213 -4.70 -5.59 11.33
C THR A 213 -6.14 -6.06 11.16
N ARG A 214 -6.38 -7.40 11.16
CA ARG A 214 -7.72 -8.00 11.10
C ARG A 214 -8.62 -7.49 12.22
N HIS A 215 -8.19 -7.58 13.47
CA HIS A 215 -9.01 -7.18 14.62
C HIS A 215 -9.32 -5.68 14.59
N LEU A 216 -8.35 -4.86 14.21
CA LEU A 216 -8.52 -3.43 14.10
C LEU A 216 -9.53 -3.05 12.98
N MET A 217 -9.43 -3.70 11.82
CA MET A 217 -10.35 -3.46 10.71
C MET A 217 -11.76 -3.98 11.02
N ASP A 218 -11.87 -5.15 11.64
CA ASP A 218 -13.16 -5.72 12.07
C ASP A 218 -13.88 -4.80 13.07
N ASP A 219 -13.16 -4.18 14.01
CA ASP A 219 -13.74 -3.22 14.96
C ASP A 219 -14.24 -1.96 14.22
N GLN A 220 -13.45 -1.40 13.30
CA GLN A 220 -13.85 -0.25 12.50
C GLN A 220 -15.12 -0.54 11.68
N VAL A 221 -15.17 -1.69 11.00
CA VAL A 221 -16.36 -2.10 10.22
C VAL A 221 -17.58 -2.32 11.11
N LYS A 222 -17.43 -2.99 12.26
CA LYS A 222 -18.55 -3.19 13.21
C LYS A 222 -19.14 -1.87 13.70
N ARG A 223 -18.31 -0.88 14.01
CA ARG A 223 -18.76 0.46 14.44
C ARG A 223 -19.44 1.23 13.32
N LEU A 224 -18.94 1.10 12.10
CA LEU A 224 -19.56 1.69 10.92
C LEU A 224 -20.97 1.11 10.69
N VAL A 225 -21.08 -0.22 10.67
CA VAL A 225 -22.39 -0.91 10.48
C VAL A 225 -23.41 -0.55 11.55
N LYS A 226 -22.96 -0.29 12.78
CA LYS A 226 -23.83 0.21 13.87
C LYS A 226 -24.24 1.68 13.70
N GLY A 227 -23.64 2.40 12.76
CA GLY A 227 -23.85 3.83 12.57
C GLY A 227 -23.03 4.74 13.49
N ASP A 228 -22.24 4.17 14.42
CA ASP A 228 -21.50 4.93 15.43
C ASP A 228 -20.45 5.87 14.79
N THR A 229 -19.91 5.52 13.62
CA THR A 229 -18.82 6.24 12.97
C THR A 229 -19.18 6.83 11.60
N LEU A 230 -20.41 6.72 11.14
CA LEU A 230 -20.82 7.16 9.80
C LEU A 230 -20.47 8.63 9.53
N ARG A 231 -20.78 9.53 10.45
CA ARG A 231 -20.47 10.97 10.33
C ARG A 231 -18.97 11.22 10.16
N TYR A 232 -18.13 10.45 10.82
CA TYR A 232 -16.67 10.59 10.74
C TYR A 232 -16.13 10.09 9.39
N HIS A 233 -16.78 9.09 8.77
CA HIS A 233 -16.45 8.66 7.41
C HIS A 233 -16.84 9.74 6.39
N ASP A 234 -18.00 10.38 6.54
CA ASP A 234 -18.43 11.49 5.68
C ASP A 234 -17.48 12.68 5.79
N GLU A 235 -17.05 13.03 7.01
CA GLU A 235 -16.07 14.08 7.26
C GLU A 235 -14.70 13.73 6.67
N THR A 236 -14.24 12.48 6.85
CA THR A 236 -12.99 11.98 6.27
C THR A 236 -13.02 12.03 4.74
N LYS A 237 -14.16 11.74 4.12
CA LYS A 237 -14.36 11.86 2.68
C LYS A 237 -14.29 13.32 2.21
N ALA A 238 -14.86 14.25 2.95
CA ALA A 238 -14.86 15.67 2.61
C ALA A 238 -13.44 16.28 2.60
N PHE A 239 -12.53 15.81 3.46
CA PHE A 239 -11.13 16.25 3.46
C PHE A 239 -10.40 15.99 2.15
N VAL A 240 -10.84 15.03 1.34
CA VAL A 240 -10.22 14.75 0.03
C VAL A 240 -10.40 15.91 -0.93
N ASP A 241 -11.60 16.49 -1.00
CA ASP A 241 -11.87 17.63 -1.88
C ASP A 241 -11.10 18.86 -1.44
N GLU A 242 -11.09 19.14 -0.15
CA GLU A 242 -10.34 20.26 0.42
C GLU A 242 -8.83 20.10 0.19
N SER A 243 -8.28 18.90 0.42
CA SER A 243 -6.86 18.65 0.22
C SER A 243 -6.40 18.83 -1.23
N THR A 244 -7.23 18.39 -2.20
CA THR A 244 -6.92 18.59 -3.62
C THR A 244 -7.01 20.06 -4.03
N ARG A 245 -7.94 20.82 -3.45
CA ARG A 245 -8.01 22.28 -3.64
C ARG A 245 -6.76 22.96 -3.11
N LEU A 246 -6.32 22.64 -1.88
CA LEU A 246 -5.13 23.21 -1.26
C LEU A 246 -3.86 22.91 -2.08
N LEU A 247 -3.73 21.71 -2.64
CA LEU A 247 -2.60 21.36 -3.53
C LEU A 247 -2.59 22.21 -4.80
N ARG A 248 -3.76 22.39 -5.44
CA ARG A 248 -3.88 23.23 -6.65
C ARG A 248 -3.57 24.71 -6.37
N GLU A 249 -3.85 25.17 -5.16
CA GLU A 249 -3.58 26.54 -4.69
C GLU A 249 -2.16 26.71 -4.10
N HIS A 250 -1.31 25.67 -4.12
CA HIS A 250 0.03 25.66 -3.52
C HIS A 250 0.04 25.98 -2.01
N ARG A 251 -1.03 25.65 -1.30
CA ARG A 251 -1.19 25.91 0.14
C ARG A 251 -0.72 24.73 0.98
N ILE A 252 0.59 24.42 0.90
CA ILE A 252 1.17 23.21 1.50
C ILE A 252 1.09 23.22 3.03
N ALA A 253 1.28 24.38 3.67
CA ALA A 253 1.11 24.48 5.12
C ALA A 253 -0.32 24.18 5.59
N ASP A 254 -1.32 24.61 4.82
CA ASP A 254 -2.73 24.32 5.12
C ASP A 254 -3.07 22.86 4.85
N PHE A 255 -2.49 22.24 3.82
CA PHE A 255 -2.58 20.80 3.62
C PHE A 255 -2.02 20.03 4.84
N GLY A 256 -0.87 20.50 5.38
CA GLY A 256 -0.29 19.94 6.60
C GLY A 256 -1.19 20.09 7.84
N ARG A 257 -1.87 21.23 8.00
CA ARG A 257 -2.86 21.45 9.08
C ARG A 257 -4.09 20.57 8.90
N LEU A 258 -4.57 20.42 7.65
CA LEU A 258 -5.67 19.52 7.34
C LEU A 258 -5.35 18.05 7.67
N LEU A 259 -4.09 17.63 7.59
CA LEU A 259 -3.67 16.29 8.06
C LEU A 259 -3.88 16.12 9.57
N HIS A 260 -3.72 17.19 10.37
CA HIS A 260 -4.04 17.17 11.79
C HIS A 260 -5.54 16.93 12.01
N ASP A 261 -6.38 17.74 11.34
CA ASP A 261 -7.83 17.61 11.47
C ASP A 261 -8.31 16.21 11.06
N ALA A 262 -7.79 15.70 9.94
CA ALA A 262 -8.09 14.35 9.47
C ALA A 262 -7.60 13.25 10.44
N TRP A 263 -6.50 13.47 11.16
CA TRP A 263 -6.03 12.55 12.18
C TRP A 263 -6.95 12.52 13.39
N GLU A 264 -7.40 13.68 13.87
CA GLU A 264 -8.34 13.76 15.00
C GLU A 264 -9.65 13.03 14.68
N VAL A 265 -10.19 13.23 13.46
CA VAL A 265 -11.38 12.50 13.00
C VAL A 265 -11.12 11.01 12.88
N LYS A 266 -9.95 10.60 12.37
CA LYS A 266 -9.59 9.19 12.19
C LYS A 266 -9.52 8.44 13.52
N LYS A 267 -9.04 9.07 14.58
CA LYS A 267 -8.99 8.47 15.94
C LYS A 267 -10.39 8.05 16.43
N ALA A 268 -11.45 8.72 15.99
CA ALA A 268 -12.82 8.39 16.37
C ALA A 268 -13.38 7.11 15.73
N PHE A 269 -12.72 6.54 14.71
CA PHE A 269 -13.17 5.30 14.06
C PHE A 269 -13.07 4.09 14.99
N SER A 270 -12.05 4.06 15.87
CA SER A 270 -11.83 2.99 16.85
C SER A 270 -10.85 3.46 17.92
N PRO A 271 -11.04 3.08 19.21
CA PRO A 271 -10.11 3.42 20.28
C PRO A 271 -8.72 2.77 20.11
N HIS A 272 -8.60 1.82 19.19
CA HIS A 272 -7.35 1.09 18.93
C HIS A 272 -6.49 1.72 17.83
N ILE A 273 -6.94 2.82 17.21
CA ILE A 273 -6.21 3.49 16.13
C ILE A 273 -4.96 4.20 16.63
N ALA A 274 -5.06 4.86 17.80
CA ALA A 274 -3.98 5.60 18.42
C ALA A 274 -3.65 5.01 19.80
N PRO A 275 -2.89 3.91 19.89
CA PRO A 275 -2.34 3.46 21.17
C PRO A 275 -1.34 4.50 21.70
N PRO A 276 -0.99 4.49 23.01
CA PRO A 276 -0.18 5.53 23.65
C PRO A 276 1.10 5.91 22.90
N ILE A 277 1.83 4.93 22.38
CA ILE A 277 3.07 5.18 21.63
C ILE A 277 2.82 6.01 20.35
N VAL A 278 1.67 5.86 19.70
CA VAL A 278 1.29 6.64 18.52
C VAL A 278 1.02 8.08 18.90
N ASP A 279 0.27 8.31 19.99
CA ASP A 279 -0.02 9.65 20.50
C ASP A 279 1.28 10.33 21.00
N GLU A 280 2.15 9.64 21.73
CA GLU A 280 3.44 10.16 22.20
C GLU A 280 4.32 10.63 21.03
N VAL A 281 4.47 9.81 19.99
CA VAL A 281 5.26 10.15 18.80
C VAL A 281 4.62 11.30 18.02
N TYR A 282 3.29 11.32 17.95
CA TYR A 282 2.55 12.40 17.32
C TYR A 282 2.77 13.73 18.02
N GLU A 283 2.58 13.78 19.35
CA GLU A 283 2.77 14.99 20.15
C GLU A 283 4.23 15.45 20.14
N LEU A 284 5.19 14.53 20.12
CA LEU A 284 6.61 14.87 19.97
C LEU A 284 6.86 15.64 18.67
N ALA A 285 6.34 15.16 17.53
CA ALA A 285 6.49 15.87 16.26
C ALA A 285 5.80 17.24 16.29
N ARG A 286 4.61 17.34 16.89
CA ARG A 286 3.85 18.59 17.03
C ARG A 286 4.59 19.60 17.90
N SER A 287 5.19 19.20 19.01
CA SER A 287 5.95 20.09 19.93
C SER A 287 7.21 20.66 19.26
N HIS A 288 7.77 20.01 18.23
CA HIS A 288 8.88 20.48 17.42
C HIS A 288 8.45 21.26 16.16
N GLY A 289 7.15 21.53 16.00
CA GLY A 289 6.63 22.43 14.97
C GLY A 289 6.03 21.72 13.73
N ALA A 290 5.75 20.41 13.79
CA ALA A 290 4.96 19.77 12.73
C ALA A 290 3.57 20.42 12.63
N TRP A 291 3.10 20.71 11.40
CA TRP A 291 1.74 21.24 11.15
C TRP A 291 0.68 20.21 11.44
N GLY A 292 0.98 18.93 11.21
CA GLY A 292 0.10 17.81 11.41
C GLY A 292 0.75 16.50 10.96
N GLY A 293 0.00 15.44 11.02
CA GLY A 293 0.44 14.12 10.60
C GLY A 293 -0.59 13.07 10.92
N LYS A 294 -0.38 11.84 10.49
CA LYS A 294 -1.27 10.71 10.76
C LYS A 294 -0.62 9.37 10.44
N ILE A 295 -1.21 8.30 10.91
CA ILE A 295 -0.87 6.95 10.45
C ILE A 295 -1.29 6.79 8.97
N THR A 296 -0.43 6.16 8.17
CA THR A 296 -0.61 5.97 6.72
C THR A 296 -1.60 4.85 6.35
N GLY A 297 -2.00 4.01 7.31
CA GLY A 297 -2.86 2.84 7.10
C GLY A 297 -4.03 2.74 8.07
N ALA A 298 -4.35 1.50 8.47
CA ALA A 298 -5.51 1.18 9.32
C ALA A 298 -5.44 1.76 10.74
N GLY A 299 -4.25 2.06 11.25
CA GLY A 299 -4.01 2.50 12.62
C GLY A 299 -3.21 1.49 13.44
N GLY A 300 -3.04 1.77 14.72
CA GLY A 300 -2.44 0.86 15.71
C GLY A 300 -0.92 0.71 15.65
N GLY A 301 -0.23 1.36 14.71
CA GLY A 301 1.22 1.27 14.49
C GLY A 301 1.59 1.34 13.00
N GLY A 302 2.83 1.01 12.67
CA GLY A 302 3.37 1.09 11.32
C GLY A 302 4.00 2.45 11.01
N PHE A 303 3.82 2.97 9.79
CA PHE A 303 4.33 4.29 9.42
C PHE A 303 3.35 5.40 9.77
N MET A 304 3.92 6.50 10.26
CA MET A 304 3.27 7.80 10.31
C MET A 304 3.88 8.74 9.26
N VAL A 305 3.05 9.59 8.69
CA VAL A 305 3.48 10.75 7.90
C VAL A 305 3.28 12.00 8.72
N PHE A 306 4.26 12.90 8.71
CA PHE A 306 4.21 14.22 9.34
C PHE A 306 4.46 15.29 8.30
N ALA A 307 3.71 16.38 8.37
CA ALA A 307 3.91 17.57 7.56
C ALA A 307 4.48 18.70 8.43
N CYS A 308 5.52 19.35 7.97
CA CYS A 308 6.22 20.39 8.73
C CYS A 308 6.82 21.47 7.82
N PRO A 309 7.15 22.66 8.37
CA PRO A 309 8.00 23.61 7.68
C PRO A 309 9.34 22.97 7.29
N PHE A 310 9.83 23.27 6.08
CA PHE A 310 11.09 22.71 5.59
C PHE A 310 12.25 22.95 6.58
N GLU A 311 12.35 24.13 7.15
CA GLU A 311 13.39 24.51 8.11
C GLU A 311 13.32 23.78 9.45
N ARG A 312 12.17 23.17 9.78
CA ARG A 312 12.00 22.36 10.99
C ARG A 312 12.21 20.86 10.76
N ARG A 313 12.27 20.44 9.51
CA ARG A 313 12.32 19.01 9.13
C ARG A 313 13.43 18.26 9.86
N LEU A 314 14.67 18.77 9.81
CA LEU A 314 15.82 18.08 10.41
C LEU A 314 15.71 17.97 11.94
N GLU A 315 15.15 18.99 12.59
CA GLU A 315 14.93 18.99 14.04
C GLU A 315 13.91 17.89 14.43
N ILE A 316 12.79 17.82 13.70
CA ILE A 316 11.76 16.81 13.91
C ILE A 316 12.29 15.40 13.63
N GLU A 317 13.03 15.19 12.53
CA GLU A 317 13.63 13.90 12.20
C GLU A 317 14.58 13.42 13.31
N ARG A 318 15.38 14.31 13.89
CA ARG A 318 16.27 14.00 15.02
C ARG A 318 15.49 13.63 16.28
N ALA A 319 14.47 14.42 16.63
CA ALA A 319 13.64 14.15 17.79
C ALA A 319 12.92 12.80 17.67
N LEU A 320 12.33 12.51 16.50
CA LEU A 320 11.69 11.23 16.21
C LEU A 320 12.68 10.06 16.30
N SER A 321 13.88 10.22 15.73
CA SER A 321 14.91 9.18 15.77
C SER A 321 15.41 8.90 17.20
N GLN A 322 15.56 9.93 18.03
CA GLN A 322 15.92 9.80 19.45
C GLN A 322 14.82 9.09 20.26
N ALA A 323 13.57 9.21 19.85
CA ALA A 323 12.44 8.48 20.41
C ALA A 323 12.28 7.05 19.86
N GLY A 324 13.24 6.56 19.04
CA GLY A 324 13.23 5.21 18.51
C GLY A 324 12.42 5.03 17.20
N VAL A 325 11.92 6.11 16.62
CA VAL A 325 11.23 6.06 15.31
C VAL A 325 12.26 5.90 14.19
N VAL A 326 12.04 4.94 13.32
CA VAL A 326 12.91 4.74 12.14
C VAL A 326 12.44 5.64 11.01
N VAL A 327 13.04 6.84 10.91
CA VAL A 327 12.76 7.77 9.81
C VAL A 327 13.31 7.18 8.50
N ARG A 328 12.52 7.26 7.43
CA ARG A 328 12.88 6.76 6.10
C ARG A 328 12.82 7.88 5.07
N PRO A 329 13.88 8.06 4.27
CA PRO A 329 13.80 8.93 3.10
C PRO A 329 12.85 8.31 2.07
N PHE A 330 12.13 9.17 1.37
CA PHE A 330 11.27 8.75 0.27
C PHE A 330 11.16 9.88 -0.77
N SER A 331 10.67 9.52 -1.94
CA SER A 331 10.21 10.46 -2.98
C SER A 331 8.92 9.96 -3.61
N PHE A 332 8.09 10.87 -4.07
CA PHE A 332 6.92 10.53 -4.85
C PHE A 332 7.33 9.92 -6.20
N VAL A 333 6.57 8.93 -6.65
CA VAL A 333 6.80 8.31 -7.95
C VAL A 333 5.53 8.34 -8.80
N PRO A 334 5.63 8.73 -10.09
CA PRO A 334 4.45 8.87 -10.94
C PRO A 334 3.95 7.53 -11.50
N SER A 335 4.78 6.48 -11.50
CA SER A 335 4.47 5.21 -12.14
C SER A 335 4.01 4.17 -11.13
N GLY A 336 2.96 3.44 -11.47
CA GLY A 336 2.54 2.24 -10.78
C GLY A 336 3.44 1.04 -11.08
N VAL A 337 2.86 -0.15 -11.04
CA VAL A 337 3.55 -1.42 -11.23
C VAL A 337 4.28 -1.50 -12.58
N GLN A 338 5.51 -1.98 -12.55
CA GLN A 338 6.37 -2.17 -13.73
C GLN A 338 6.89 -3.61 -13.77
N ALA A 339 7.04 -4.16 -15.00
CA ALA A 339 7.73 -5.43 -15.20
C ALA A 339 8.60 -5.36 -16.45
N TRP A 340 9.71 -6.09 -16.41
CA TRP A 340 10.69 -6.16 -17.49
C TRP A 340 11.38 -7.52 -17.52
N ALA A 341 11.96 -7.86 -18.68
CA ALA A 341 12.79 -9.02 -18.84
C ALA A 341 14.27 -8.63 -18.97
N VAL A 342 15.15 -9.47 -18.45
CA VAL A 342 16.61 -9.31 -18.53
C VAL A 342 17.18 -10.61 -19.07
N GLU A 343 18.12 -10.52 -20.00
CA GLU A 343 18.92 -11.65 -20.43
C GLU A 343 20.19 -11.72 -19.57
N GLU A 344 20.30 -12.79 -18.75
CA GLU A 344 21.56 -13.08 -18.10
C GLU A 344 22.48 -13.78 -19.11
N PRO A 345 23.78 -13.39 -19.19
CA PRO A 345 24.75 -14.18 -19.87
C PRO A 345 24.69 -15.61 -19.34
N SER A 346 24.73 -16.59 -20.23
CA SER A 346 24.95 -18.00 -19.80
C SER A 346 26.27 -18.01 -19.02
N GLY A 347 26.18 -18.12 -17.71
CA GLY A 347 27.37 -18.22 -16.84
C GLY A 347 28.21 -19.39 -17.28
N GLU A 348 29.52 -19.18 -17.30
CA GLU A 348 30.54 -20.18 -17.39
C GLU A 348 30.45 -21.17 -16.21
#